data_0c5f2cb88b7f4f71054ea1161c213c77
#
_entry.id   0c5f2cb88b7f4f71054ea1161c213c77
#
_cell.length_a   1.000
_cell.length_b   1.000
_cell.length_c   1.000
_cell.angle_alpha   90.00
_cell.angle_beta   90.00
_cell.angle_gamma   90.00
#
_symmetry.space_group_name_H-M   'P 1'
#
loop_
_entity.id
_entity.type
_entity.pdbx_description
1 polymer ?
#
loop_
_entity_poly.entity_id
_entity_poly.type
_entity_poly.pdbx_seq_one_letter_code
_entity_poly.pdbx_strand_id
1 'polypeptide(L)'
;MVPVVDTVTPTRKTIQNRLTVTGPISGTDSVDVVSNLHAEILEIPVKEGDKVTKGQPLAVLDDSDVKKEADIAKNDYDLAVTTCAEKDKEARNGYAKAIQDLNTAQANYDRTKALFDGGSVPKVDLETAENGLHDAERECDSYTIKNGSAVADDSYRLQIEKAKYDYEKAMESLEDTVLKAPIDGTV
;
A
#
# COMPACT_ATOMS: atom_id res chain seq x y z
N MET A 1 108.96 16.21 -16.60
CA MET A 1 107.90 15.53 -15.83
C MET A 1 106.70 15.34 -16.78
N VAL A 2 106.38 14.12 -17.08
CA VAL A 2 105.20 13.79 -17.93
C VAL A 2 104.01 13.62 -16.95
N PRO A 3 102.91 14.35 -17.08
CA PRO A 3 101.78 14.22 -16.23
C PRO A 3 101.12 12.83 -16.49
N VAL A 4 100.92 12.04 -15.44
CA VAL A 4 100.17 10.81 -15.43
C VAL A 4 98.69 11.22 -15.32
N VAL A 5 97.90 10.89 -16.31
CA VAL A 5 96.45 11.05 -16.27
C VAL A 5 95.77 9.66 -16.18
N ASP A 6 94.93 9.51 -15.20
CA ASP A 6 94.06 8.36 -15.08
C ASP A 6 92.88 8.49 -16.02
N THR A 7 92.71 7.53 -16.92
CA THR A 7 91.59 7.47 -17.84
C THR A 7 90.57 6.40 -17.35
N VAL A 8 89.32 6.86 -17.21
CA VAL A 8 88.22 5.91 -16.88
C VAL A 8 87.35 5.71 -18.12
N THR A 9 87.20 4.45 -18.46
CA THR A 9 86.30 4.07 -19.57
C THR A 9 84.85 4.12 -19.13
N PRO A 10 84.00 4.90 -19.82
CA PRO A 10 82.58 4.93 -19.46
C PRO A 10 81.88 3.60 -19.72
N THR A 11 81.22 3.06 -18.69
CA THR A 11 80.43 1.84 -18.82
C THR A 11 78.94 2.18 -18.77
N ARG A 12 78.15 1.63 -19.68
CA ARG A 12 76.71 1.75 -19.66
C ARG A 12 76.14 0.84 -18.53
N LYS A 13 75.45 1.45 -17.55
CA LYS A 13 74.71 0.75 -16.53
C LYS A 13 73.23 1.11 -16.61
N THR A 14 72.38 0.10 -16.50
CA THR A 14 70.95 0.33 -16.36
C THR A 14 70.67 0.71 -14.89
N ILE A 15 70.19 1.91 -14.71
CA ILE A 15 69.73 2.38 -13.38
C ILE A 15 68.25 1.99 -13.24
N GLN A 16 67.97 1.05 -12.36
CA GLN A 16 66.59 0.73 -11.98
C GLN A 16 66.21 1.54 -10.73
N ASN A 17 65.29 2.47 -10.90
CA ASN A 17 64.69 3.17 -9.78
C ASN A 17 63.48 2.35 -9.37
N ARG A 18 63.50 1.73 -8.19
CA ARG A 18 62.35 1.00 -7.61
C ARG A 18 61.69 1.91 -6.61
N LEU A 19 60.49 2.37 -6.98
CA LEU A 19 59.59 3.06 -6.08
C LEU A 19 58.69 2.01 -5.40
N THR A 20 58.79 1.83 -4.11
CA THR A 20 57.88 1.01 -3.33
C THR A 20 56.78 1.91 -2.81
N VAL A 21 55.56 1.69 -3.26
CA VAL A 21 54.36 2.40 -2.79
C VAL A 21 53.57 1.43 -1.92
N THR A 22 53.33 1.79 -0.70
CA THR A 22 52.44 1.07 0.23
C THR A 22 51.15 1.89 0.39
N GLY A 23 50.03 1.24 0.24
CA GLY A 23 48.72 1.85 0.46
C GLY A 23 47.75 0.83 1.07
N PRO A 24 46.73 1.28 1.77
CA PRO A 24 45.67 0.38 2.24
C PRO A 24 44.90 -0.17 1.05
N ILE A 25 44.57 -1.45 1.08
CA ILE A 25 43.62 -2.08 0.18
C ILE A 25 42.29 -2.08 0.92
N SER A 26 41.31 -1.36 0.40
CA SER A 26 39.92 -1.38 0.88
C SER A 26 39.00 -1.86 -0.22
N GLY A 27 37.84 -2.42 0.15
CA GLY A 27 36.81 -2.76 -0.82
C GLY A 27 36.33 -1.51 -1.59
N THR A 28 35.84 -1.72 -2.80
CA THR A 28 35.33 -0.63 -3.67
C THR A 28 34.05 -0.04 -3.09
N ASP A 29 33.20 -0.89 -2.51
CA ASP A 29 31.91 -0.54 -1.91
C ASP A 29 31.79 -1.21 -0.55
N SER A 30 31.29 -0.48 0.44
CA SER A 30 30.94 -0.97 1.76
C SER A 30 29.55 -0.47 2.13
N VAL A 31 28.68 -1.37 2.56
CA VAL A 31 27.29 -1.05 2.94
C VAL A 31 27.06 -1.60 4.34
N ASP A 32 26.65 -0.73 5.24
CA ASP A 32 26.22 -1.13 6.57
C ASP A 32 24.77 -1.62 6.53
N VAL A 33 24.55 -2.84 7.03
CA VAL A 33 23.21 -3.42 7.16
C VAL A 33 22.73 -3.16 8.58
N VAL A 34 21.70 -2.33 8.71
CA VAL A 34 21.10 -1.98 10.00
C VAL A 34 19.65 -2.45 10.05
N SER A 35 19.20 -2.88 11.24
CA SER A 35 17.80 -3.18 11.48
C SER A 35 17.05 -1.91 11.87
N ASN A 36 15.86 -1.72 11.30
CA ASN A 36 14.89 -0.71 11.73
C ASN A 36 13.99 -1.22 12.86
N LEU A 37 14.04 -2.52 13.18
CA LEU A 37 13.22 -3.16 14.19
C LEU A 37 14.00 -3.32 15.50
N HIS A 38 13.28 -3.10 16.61
CA HIS A 38 13.78 -3.38 17.95
C HIS A 38 13.31 -4.79 18.38
N ALA A 39 14.03 -5.81 17.92
CA ALA A 39 13.71 -7.21 18.20
C ALA A 39 14.98 -7.98 18.60
N GLU A 40 14.81 -9.12 19.29
CA GLU A 40 15.89 -10.01 19.65
C GLU A 40 16.43 -10.74 18.41
N ILE A 41 17.76 -10.90 18.34
CA ILE A 41 18.38 -11.67 17.26
C ILE A 41 18.31 -13.15 17.63
N LEU A 42 17.60 -13.93 16.83
CA LEU A 42 17.48 -15.37 17.04
C LEU A 42 18.67 -16.13 16.43
N GLU A 43 19.12 -15.72 15.25
CA GLU A 43 20.17 -16.43 14.53
C GLU A 43 20.98 -15.48 13.63
N ILE A 44 22.28 -15.73 13.55
CA ILE A 44 23.19 -15.09 12.59
C ILE A 44 23.87 -16.23 11.79
N PRO A 45 23.36 -16.58 10.61
CA PRO A 45 23.84 -17.72 9.82
C PRO A 45 25.17 -17.46 9.12
N VAL A 46 25.76 -16.28 9.23
CA VAL A 46 27.01 -15.87 8.58
C VAL A 46 28.07 -15.48 9.59
N LYS A 47 29.35 -15.58 9.19
CA LYS A 47 30.51 -15.17 10.00
C LYS A 47 31.35 -14.16 9.23
N GLU A 48 32.16 -13.41 9.98
CA GLU A 48 33.16 -12.53 9.39
C GLU A 48 34.08 -13.31 8.43
N GLY A 49 34.23 -12.81 7.22
CA GLY A 49 34.97 -13.43 6.14
C GLY A 49 34.15 -14.31 5.19
N ASP A 50 32.87 -14.57 5.47
CA ASP A 50 32.01 -15.35 4.59
C ASP A 50 31.61 -14.56 3.34
N LYS A 51 31.57 -15.24 2.21
CA LYS A 51 31.04 -14.67 0.96
C LYS A 51 29.53 -14.78 0.93
N VAL A 52 28.87 -13.67 0.69
CA VAL A 52 27.42 -13.59 0.61
C VAL A 52 26.98 -13.04 -0.75
N THR A 53 25.81 -13.47 -1.17
CA THR A 53 25.16 -12.97 -2.39
C THR A 53 24.00 -12.04 -2.01
N LYS A 54 23.68 -11.11 -2.90
CA LYS A 54 22.56 -10.20 -2.73
C LYS A 54 21.27 -10.97 -2.42
N GLY A 55 20.55 -10.55 -1.36
CA GLY A 55 19.33 -11.21 -0.89
C GLY A 55 19.55 -12.38 0.07
N GLN A 56 20.81 -12.78 0.33
CA GLN A 56 21.11 -13.84 1.30
C GLN A 56 20.82 -13.35 2.72
N PRO A 57 20.15 -14.14 3.59
CA PRO A 57 19.89 -13.77 4.97
C PRO A 57 21.20 -13.66 5.76
N LEU A 58 21.37 -12.56 6.49
CA LEU A 58 22.52 -12.26 7.34
C LEU A 58 22.18 -12.42 8.82
N ALA A 59 20.95 -12.07 9.21
CA ALA A 59 20.44 -12.23 10.56
C ALA A 59 18.94 -12.47 10.51
N VAL A 60 18.42 -13.21 11.48
CA VAL A 60 16.99 -13.46 11.69
C VAL A 60 16.63 -12.92 13.07
N LEU A 61 15.66 -12.02 13.11
CA LEU A 61 15.11 -11.43 14.32
C LEU A 61 13.89 -12.21 14.79
N ASP A 62 13.51 -12.02 16.06
CA ASP A 62 12.24 -12.54 16.57
C ASP A 62 11.07 -11.83 15.87
N ASP A 63 10.25 -12.61 15.17
CA ASP A 63 9.10 -12.15 14.40
C ASP A 63 7.76 -12.27 15.15
N SER A 64 7.79 -12.80 16.38
CA SER A 64 6.59 -13.19 17.12
C SER A 64 5.58 -12.06 17.31
N ASP A 65 6.06 -10.86 17.63
CA ASP A 65 5.19 -9.71 17.86
C ASP A 65 4.79 -9.03 16.54
N VAL A 66 5.73 -8.88 15.62
CA VAL A 66 5.47 -8.32 14.28
C VAL A 66 4.47 -9.18 13.50
N LYS A 67 4.54 -10.50 13.65
CA LYS A 67 3.59 -11.44 13.05
C LYS A 67 2.18 -11.29 13.60
N LYS A 68 2.05 -11.11 14.93
CA LYS A 68 0.75 -10.80 15.55
C LYS A 68 0.18 -9.47 15.05
N GLU A 69 1.01 -8.45 14.89
CA GLU A 69 0.60 -7.15 14.33
C GLU A 69 0.11 -7.30 12.88
N ALA A 70 0.83 -8.08 12.05
CA ALA A 70 0.42 -8.37 10.69
C ALA A 70 -0.92 -9.15 10.62
N ASP A 71 -1.12 -10.11 11.52
CA ASP A 71 -2.38 -10.86 11.61
C ASP A 71 -3.55 -9.96 12.06
N ILE A 72 -3.33 -9.04 13.00
CA ILE A 72 -4.33 -8.06 13.43
C ILE A 72 -4.69 -7.13 12.27
N ALA A 73 -3.68 -6.52 11.63
CA ALA A 73 -3.89 -5.61 10.51
C ALA A 73 -4.62 -6.30 9.32
N LYS A 74 -4.32 -7.58 9.08
CA LYS A 74 -5.05 -8.39 8.10
C LYS A 74 -6.51 -8.56 8.45
N ASN A 75 -6.80 -8.89 9.71
CA ASN A 75 -8.18 -9.05 10.18
C ASN A 75 -8.97 -7.73 10.07
N ASP A 76 -8.36 -6.61 10.37
CA ASP A 76 -8.96 -5.28 10.23
C ASP A 76 -9.25 -4.95 8.75
N TYR A 77 -8.33 -5.30 7.84
CA TYR A 77 -8.56 -5.17 6.40
C TYR A 77 -9.72 -6.05 5.92
N ASP A 78 -9.75 -7.32 6.30
CA ASP A 78 -10.81 -8.26 5.93
C ASP A 78 -12.18 -7.81 6.49
N LEU A 79 -12.20 -7.26 7.70
CA LEU A 79 -13.40 -6.69 8.33
C LEU A 79 -13.89 -5.46 7.55
N ALA A 80 -12.99 -4.54 7.18
CA ALA A 80 -13.34 -3.33 6.41
C ALA A 80 -13.94 -3.71 5.05
N VAL A 81 -13.36 -4.69 4.35
CA VAL A 81 -13.88 -5.22 3.07
C VAL A 81 -15.28 -5.81 3.24
N THR A 82 -15.47 -6.64 4.26
CA THR A 82 -16.77 -7.29 4.53
C THR A 82 -17.83 -6.25 4.88
N THR A 83 -17.50 -5.29 5.75
CA THR A 83 -18.41 -4.22 6.15
C THR A 83 -18.83 -3.36 4.94
N CYS A 84 -17.90 -3.01 4.07
CA CYS A 84 -18.22 -2.25 2.85
C CYS A 84 -19.15 -3.05 1.93
N ALA A 85 -18.92 -4.36 1.75
CA ALA A 85 -19.76 -5.21 0.93
C ALA A 85 -21.19 -5.35 1.49
N GLU A 86 -21.33 -5.42 2.82
CA GLU A 86 -22.63 -5.44 3.49
C GLU A 86 -23.36 -4.11 3.29
N LYS A 87 -22.68 -2.97 3.45
CA LYS A 87 -23.24 -1.63 3.23
C LYS A 87 -23.63 -1.39 1.77
N ASP A 88 -22.85 -1.87 0.82
CA ASP A 88 -23.22 -1.85 -0.60
C ASP A 88 -24.49 -2.68 -0.87
N LYS A 89 -24.64 -3.82 -0.19
CA LYS A 89 -25.86 -4.65 -0.29
C LYS A 89 -27.07 -3.95 0.32
N GLU A 90 -26.91 -3.33 1.49
CA GLU A 90 -27.95 -2.52 2.13
C GLU A 90 -28.39 -1.38 1.22
N ALA A 91 -27.44 -0.62 0.65
CA ALA A 91 -27.74 0.48 -0.28
C ALA A 91 -28.51 -0.01 -1.51
N ARG A 92 -28.12 -1.12 -2.12
CA ARG A 92 -28.84 -1.71 -3.26
C ARG A 92 -30.26 -2.12 -2.92
N ASN A 93 -30.47 -2.75 -1.77
CA ASN A 93 -31.78 -3.17 -1.32
C ASN A 93 -32.69 -1.95 -1.00
N GLY A 94 -32.12 -0.95 -0.31
CA GLY A 94 -32.82 0.30 -0.02
C GLY A 94 -33.24 1.04 -1.29
N TYR A 95 -32.33 1.18 -2.25
CA TYR A 95 -32.63 1.81 -3.53
C TYR A 95 -33.68 1.06 -4.35
N ALA A 96 -33.62 -0.26 -4.37
CA ALA A 96 -34.64 -1.07 -5.05
C ALA A 96 -36.03 -0.84 -4.45
N LYS A 97 -36.13 -0.73 -3.12
CA LYS A 97 -37.38 -0.37 -2.43
C LYS A 97 -37.82 1.07 -2.79
N ALA A 98 -36.90 2.03 -2.74
CA ALA A 98 -37.21 3.43 -3.08
C ALA A 98 -37.78 3.55 -4.52
N ILE A 99 -37.20 2.81 -5.49
CA ILE A 99 -37.73 2.75 -6.86
C ILE A 99 -39.16 2.17 -6.90
N GLN A 100 -39.43 1.13 -6.12
CA GLN A 100 -40.79 0.54 -6.02
C GLN A 100 -41.78 1.55 -5.44
N ASP A 101 -41.39 2.24 -4.37
CA ASP A 101 -42.21 3.26 -3.73
C ASP A 101 -42.45 4.46 -4.67
N LEU A 102 -41.43 4.89 -5.43
CA LEU A 102 -41.54 5.93 -6.47
C LEU A 102 -42.55 5.53 -7.57
N ASN A 103 -42.44 4.30 -8.10
CA ASN A 103 -43.39 3.82 -9.11
C ASN A 103 -44.83 3.79 -8.57
N THR A 104 -45.01 3.44 -7.29
CA THR A 104 -46.30 3.44 -6.65
C THR A 104 -46.87 4.86 -6.45
N ALA A 105 -46.02 5.78 -6.01
CA ALA A 105 -46.37 7.19 -5.86
C ALA A 105 -46.72 7.83 -7.21
N GLN A 106 -45.97 7.56 -8.27
CA GLN A 106 -46.23 8.02 -9.62
C GLN A 106 -47.59 7.53 -10.12
N ALA A 107 -47.88 6.24 -9.96
CA ALA A 107 -49.15 5.66 -10.38
C ALA A 107 -50.34 6.25 -9.61
N ASN A 108 -50.15 6.58 -8.31
CA ASN A 108 -51.13 7.21 -7.50
C ASN A 108 -51.38 8.68 -7.95
N TYR A 109 -50.30 9.42 -8.21
CA TYR A 109 -50.39 10.79 -8.73
C TYR A 109 -51.15 10.84 -10.07
N ASP A 110 -50.77 9.99 -11.03
CA ASP A 110 -51.40 9.93 -12.36
C ASP A 110 -52.88 9.59 -12.26
N ARG A 111 -53.27 8.66 -11.39
CA ARG A 111 -54.66 8.30 -11.13
C ARG A 111 -55.43 9.48 -10.51
N THR A 112 -54.90 10.10 -9.48
CA THR A 112 -55.53 11.23 -8.79
C THR A 112 -55.67 12.42 -9.71
N LYS A 113 -54.68 12.69 -10.54
CA LYS A 113 -54.72 13.74 -11.57
C LYS A 113 -55.84 13.51 -12.60
N ALA A 114 -55.98 12.30 -13.11
CA ALA A 114 -57.06 11.93 -14.06
C ALA A 114 -58.47 12.12 -13.40
N LEU A 115 -58.60 11.76 -12.13
CA LEU A 115 -59.84 11.97 -11.35
C LEU A 115 -60.15 13.46 -11.10
N PHE A 116 -59.09 14.25 -10.82
CA PHE A 116 -59.23 15.71 -10.64
C PHE A 116 -59.63 16.39 -11.95
N ASP A 117 -59.00 16.05 -13.06
CA ASP A 117 -59.32 16.56 -14.41
C ASP A 117 -60.76 16.21 -14.80
N GLY A 118 -61.28 15.07 -14.30
CA GLY A 118 -62.68 14.66 -14.43
C GLY A 118 -63.62 15.28 -13.38
N GLY A 119 -63.13 16.14 -12.48
CA GLY A 119 -63.95 16.81 -11.46
C GLY A 119 -64.41 15.89 -10.30
N SER A 120 -63.79 14.70 -10.14
CA SER A 120 -64.24 13.67 -9.20
C SER A 120 -63.57 13.75 -7.83
N VAL A 121 -62.44 14.50 -7.70
CA VAL A 121 -61.70 14.67 -6.44
C VAL A 121 -61.33 16.15 -6.22
N PRO A 122 -61.23 16.60 -4.97
CA PRO A 122 -60.80 17.96 -4.65
C PRO A 122 -59.31 18.19 -4.93
N LYS A 123 -58.91 19.47 -5.08
CA LYS A 123 -57.51 19.87 -5.33
C LYS A 123 -56.54 19.41 -4.23
N VAL A 124 -57.00 19.35 -3.00
CA VAL A 124 -56.17 18.89 -1.85
C VAL A 124 -55.70 17.45 -2.04
N ASP A 125 -56.52 16.58 -2.65
CA ASP A 125 -56.11 15.18 -2.88
C ASP A 125 -55.01 15.11 -3.98
N LEU A 126 -55.08 15.96 -5.02
CA LEU A 126 -54.04 16.08 -6.01
C LEU A 126 -52.73 16.60 -5.41
N GLU A 127 -52.78 17.67 -4.60
CA GLU A 127 -51.61 18.24 -3.89
C GLU A 127 -50.98 17.21 -2.95
N THR A 128 -51.79 16.37 -2.30
CA THR A 128 -51.30 15.29 -1.43
C THR A 128 -50.57 14.21 -2.23
N ALA A 129 -51.11 13.82 -3.38
CA ALA A 129 -50.49 12.85 -4.25
C ALA A 129 -49.19 13.38 -4.89
N GLU A 130 -49.16 14.67 -5.25
CA GLU A 130 -47.97 15.36 -5.76
C GLU A 130 -46.84 15.40 -4.71
N ASN A 131 -47.18 15.78 -3.45
CA ASN A 131 -46.21 15.77 -2.36
C ASN A 131 -45.67 14.37 -2.10
N GLY A 132 -46.51 13.31 -2.15
CA GLY A 132 -46.09 11.94 -2.00
C GLY A 132 -45.13 11.47 -3.13
N LEU A 133 -45.34 11.97 -4.35
CA LEU A 133 -44.44 11.72 -5.46
C LEU A 133 -43.07 12.39 -5.23
N HIS A 134 -43.06 13.67 -4.85
CA HIS A 134 -41.81 14.38 -4.57
C HIS A 134 -41.05 13.80 -3.38
N ASP A 135 -41.75 13.26 -2.36
CA ASP A 135 -41.08 12.57 -1.25
C ASP A 135 -40.39 11.29 -1.73
N ALA A 136 -41.03 10.50 -2.58
CA ALA A 136 -40.45 9.28 -3.15
C ALA A 136 -39.28 9.59 -4.11
N GLU A 137 -39.37 10.68 -4.88
CA GLU A 137 -38.26 11.15 -5.73
C GLU A 137 -37.03 11.50 -4.88
N ARG A 138 -37.22 12.27 -3.80
CA ARG A 138 -36.12 12.65 -2.89
C ARG A 138 -35.48 11.45 -2.21
N GLU A 139 -36.27 10.44 -1.86
CA GLU A 139 -35.75 9.20 -1.30
C GLU A 139 -34.84 8.48 -2.31
N CYS A 140 -35.23 8.38 -3.58
CA CYS A 140 -34.39 7.81 -4.64
C CYS A 140 -33.10 8.63 -4.85
N ASP A 141 -33.20 9.95 -4.84
CA ASP A 141 -32.06 10.86 -5.03
C ASP A 141 -31.07 10.84 -3.85
N SER A 142 -31.49 10.34 -2.68
CA SER A 142 -30.61 10.19 -1.52
C SER A 142 -29.53 9.11 -1.69
N TYR A 143 -29.72 8.19 -2.64
CA TYR A 143 -28.77 7.11 -2.89
C TYR A 143 -27.67 7.51 -3.88
N THR A 144 -26.44 7.13 -3.57
CA THR A 144 -25.30 7.29 -4.47
C THR A 144 -25.28 6.16 -5.50
N ILE A 145 -25.41 6.50 -6.77
CA ILE A 145 -25.41 5.52 -7.88
C ILE A 145 -24.06 5.55 -8.58
N LYS A 146 -23.38 4.39 -8.66
CA LYS A 146 -22.16 4.18 -9.44
C LYS A 146 -22.35 2.98 -10.38
N ASN A 147 -22.05 3.16 -11.65
CA ASN A 147 -22.18 2.11 -12.68
C ASN A 147 -23.58 1.45 -12.71
N GLY A 148 -24.64 2.25 -12.47
CA GLY A 148 -26.03 1.76 -12.49
C GLY A 148 -26.47 0.99 -11.25
N SER A 149 -25.68 0.99 -10.18
CA SER A 149 -26.02 0.31 -8.92
C SER A 149 -25.83 1.27 -7.74
N ALA A 150 -26.72 1.18 -6.75
CA ALA A 150 -26.55 1.92 -5.51
C ALA A 150 -25.37 1.33 -4.72
N VAL A 151 -24.57 2.23 -4.17
CA VAL A 151 -23.37 1.89 -3.39
C VAL A 151 -23.39 2.62 -2.05
N ALA A 152 -22.68 2.05 -1.10
CA ALA A 152 -22.43 2.67 0.19
C ALA A 152 -21.63 3.98 0.04
N ASP A 153 -21.62 4.78 1.10
CA ASP A 153 -20.80 5.98 1.20
C ASP A 153 -19.31 5.68 0.97
N ASP A 154 -18.61 6.60 0.31
CA ASP A 154 -17.19 6.44 -0.02
C ASP A 154 -16.28 6.34 1.23
N SER A 155 -16.76 6.74 2.40
CA SER A 155 -16.04 6.58 3.68
C SER A 155 -15.68 5.10 3.97
N TYR A 156 -16.53 4.15 3.58
CA TYR A 156 -16.24 2.72 3.73
C TYR A 156 -15.09 2.27 2.82
N ARG A 157 -14.97 2.85 1.62
CA ARG A 157 -13.85 2.59 0.70
C ARG A 157 -12.54 3.16 1.21
N LEU A 158 -12.60 4.37 1.81
CA LEU A 158 -11.44 4.97 2.47
C LEU A 158 -10.99 4.15 3.70
N GLN A 159 -11.93 3.53 4.43
CA GLN A 159 -11.58 2.62 5.52
C GLN A 159 -10.85 1.37 5.01
N ILE A 160 -11.28 0.79 3.89
CA ILE A 160 -10.57 -0.32 3.25
C ILE A 160 -9.16 0.10 2.84
N GLU A 161 -9.01 1.26 2.20
CA GLU A 161 -7.71 1.76 1.75
C GLU A 161 -6.76 1.98 2.92
N LYS A 162 -7.26 2.57 4.02
CA LYS A 162 -6.48 2.76 5.24
C LYS A 162 -6.05 1.41 5.84
N ALA A 163 -7.00 0.49 6.04
CA ALA A 163 -6.70 -0.82 6.63
C ALA A 163 -5.75 -1.64 5.74
N LYS A 164 -5.86 -1.51 4.41
CA LYS A 164 -4.93 -2.09 3.46
C LYS A 164 -3.51 -1.55 3.62
N TYR A 165 -3.37 -0.22 3.74
CA TYR A 165 -2.09 0.41 3.99
C TYR A 165 -1.45 -0.06 5.30
N ASP A 166 -2.25 -0.14 6.37
CA ASP A 166 -1.77 -0.60 7.68
C ASP A 166 -1.32 -2.08 7.59
N TYR A 167 -2.04 -2.92 6.85
CA TYR A 167 -1.64 -4.31 6.59
C TYR A 167 -0.35 -4.40 5.75
N GLU A 168 -0.23 -3.65 4.66
CA GLU A 168 0.97 -3.63 3.82
C GLU A 168 2.21 -3.19 4.64
N LYS A 169 2.05 -2.18 5.50
CA LYS A 169 3.12 -1.72 6.40
C LYS A 169 3.52 -2.80 7.43
N ALA A 170 2.55 -3.51 7.99
CA ALA A 170 2.83 -4.60 8.92
C ALA A 170 3.55 -5.78 8.22
N MET A 171 3.20 -6.07 6.97
CA MET A 171 3.89 -7.07 6.16
C MET A 171 5.32 -6.66 5.81
N GLU A 172 5.57 -5.38 5.50
CA GLU A 172 6.92 -4.84 5.29
C GLU A 172 7.76 -5.01 6.56
N SER A 173 7.20 -4.67 7.74
CA SER A 173 7.87 -4.91 9.02
C SER A 173 8.18 -6.38 9.25
N LEU A 174 7.31 -7.29 8.83
CA LEU A 174 7.55 -8.74 8.92
C LEU A 174 8.68 -9.18 7.97
N GLU A 175 8.79 -8.61 6.78
CA GLU A 175 9.91 -8.87 5.88
C GLU A 175 11.24 -8.36 6.43
N ASP A 176 11.22 -7.23 7.17
CA ASP A 176 12.39 -6.62 7.81
C ASP A 176 12.91 -7.43 9.01
N THR A 177 12.19 -8.44 9.49
CA THR A 177 12.71 -9.38 10.53
C THR A 177 13.83 -10.25 10.00
N VAL A 178 13.99 -10.38 8.68
CA VAL A 178 15.10 -11.10 8.04
C VAL A 178 16.01 -10.08 7.36
N LEU A 179 17.15 -9.77 7.99
CA LEU A 179 18.14 -8.89 7.40
C LEU A 179 18.84 -9.60 6.24
N LYS A 180 18.78 -8.99 5.06
CA LYS A 180 19.36 -9.56 3.82
C LYS A 180 20.51 -8.71 3.31
N ALA A 181 21.50 -9.35 2.66
CA ALA A 181 22.60 -8.65 2.01
C ALA A 181 22.08 -7.78 0.85
N PRO A 182 22.37 -6.47 0.84
CA PRO A 182 21.95 -5.57 -0.25
C PRO A 182 22.78 -5.72 -1.52
N ILE A 183 24.01 -6.21 -1.39
CA ILE A 183 24.99 -6.41 -2.46
C ILE A 183 25.70 -7.76 -2.30
N ASP A 184 26.36 -8.23 -3.36
CA ASP A 184 27.30 -9.35 -3.29
C ASP A 184 28.58 -8.86 -2.62
N GLY A 185 29.15 -9.65 -1.70
CA GLY A 185 30.35 -9.22 -0.98
C GLY A 185 30.89 -10.23 0.02
N THR A 186 31.64 -9.70 0.95
CA THR A 186 32.18 -10.45 2.11
C THR A 186 31.76 -9.73 3.38
N VAL A 187 31.26 -10.47 4.34
CA VAL A 187 30.84 -9.97 5.66
C VAL A 187 32.04 -9.52 6.48
#